data_4f4a7ffe28bc8a1e8ff9787af46ea0cf
#
_entry.id   4f4a7ffe28bc8a1e8ff9787af46ea0cf
#
_cell.length_a   1.000
_cell.length_b   1.000
_cell.length_c   1.000
_cell.angle_alpha   90.00
_cell.angle_beta   90.00
_cell.angle_gamma   90.00
#
_symmetry.space_group_name_H-M   'P 1'
#
loop_
_entity.id
_entity.type
_entity.pdbx_description
1 polymer ?
#
loop_
_entity_poly.entity_id
_entity_poly.type
_entity_poly.pdbx_seq_one_letter_code
_entity_poly.pdbx_strand_id
1 'polypeptide(L)'
;MIPKGKRAPRMRIDRHVKKTLLTATVLAAGLTLGACSPQYSNHGYIPPQEDLEKITVGQDTRDTVAETVGVPASAGLLTNSGYYYVRSRRQAMWFMAPRETEREVVAVSFDSNGVVQNVERFGLERGNVVTLDRRVTSSPISDKSCIRQL
;
A
#
# COMPACT_ATOMS: atom_id res chain seq x y z
N MET A 1 -20.29 -12.35 73.03
CA MET A 1 -19.03 -13.07 72.63
C MET A 1 -18.78 -12.82 71.16
N ILE A 2 -17.80 -12.00 70.83
CA ILE A 2 -17.47 -11.59 69.48
C ILE A 2 -16.25 -12.44 69.05
N PRO A 3 -16.27 -13.17 67.92
CA PRO A 3 -15.12 -13.99 67.55
C PRO A 3 -13.98 -13.10 67.00
N LYS A 4 -12.82 -13.27 67.61
CA LYS A 4 -11.55 -12.60 67.24
C LYS A 4 -11.12 -12.99 65.80
N GLY A 5 -11.21 -12.04 64.89
CA GLY A 5 -10.81 -12.23 63.46
C GLY A 5 -9.33 -12.64 63.38
N LYS A 6 -9.09 -13.79 62.71
CA LYS A 6 -7.74 -14.28 62.38
C LYS A 6 -7.14 -13.31 61.33
N ARG A 7 -6.09 -12.58 61.70
CA ARG A 7 -5.29 -11.77 60.79
C ARG A 7 -4.59 -12.71 59.79
N ALA A 8 -4.81 -12.48 58.49
CA ALA A 8 -4.12 -13.19 57.43
C ALA A 8 -2.58 -13.00 57.54
N PRO A 9 -1.78 -14.03 57.28
CA PRO A 9 -0.33 -13.94 57.32
C PRO A 9 0.17 -12.96 56.27
N ARG A 10 0.89 -11.90 56.69
CA ARG A 10 1.60 -11.01 55.79
C ARG A 10 2.76 -11.78 55.17
N MET A 11 2.62 -12.15 53.91
CA MET A 11 3.64 -12.78 53.10
C MET A 11 4.84 -11.84 52.99
N ARG A 12 5.94 -12.18 53.72
CA ARG A 12 7.22 -11.46 53.63
C ARG A 12 7.87 -11.89 52.32
N ILE A 13 7.71 -11.06 51.28
CA ILE A 13 8.39 -11.28 49.99
C ILE A 13 9.86 -11.02 50.20
N ASP A 14 10.67 -12.06 50.09
CA ASP A 14 12.13 -12.02 50.29
C ASP A 14 12.77 -11.07 49.26
N ARG A 15 13.87 -10.43 49.70
CA ARG A 15 14.62 -9.44 48.89
C ARG A 15 15.11 -10.01 47.58
N HIS A 16 15.35 -11.32 47.49
CA HIS A 16 15.73 -12.01 46.27
C HIS A 16 14.57 -12.13 45.30
N VAL A 17 13.36 -12.45 45.76
CA VAL A 17 12.13 -12.52 44.91
C VAL A 17 11.80 -11.15 44.36
N LYS A 18 11.98 -10.07 45.10
CA LYS A 18 11.78 -8.69 44.55
C LYS A 18 12.77 -8.36 43.47
N LYS A 19 14.03 -8.74 43.60
CA LYS A 19 15.05 -8.50 42.56
C LYS A 19 14.75 -9.29 41.27
N THR A 20 14.41 -10.56 41.41
CA THR A 20 14.05 -11.41 40.26
C THR A 20 12.77 -10.93 39.56
N LEU A 21 11.78 -10.46 40.34
CA LEU A 21 10.55 -9.86 39.73
C LEU A 21 10.87 -8.58 38.97
N LEU A 22 11.70 -7.70 39.53
CA LEU A 22 12.13 -6.47 38.88
C LEU A 22 12.90 -6.74 37.60
N THR A 23 13.84 -7.69 37.59
CA THR A 23 14.59 -8.02 36.37
C THR A 23 13.70 -8.67 35.31
N ALA A 24 12.75 -9.53 35.69
CA ALA A 24 11.78 -10.12 34.78
C ALA A 24 10.87 -9.06 34.17
N THR A 25 10.43 -8.07 34.96
CA THR A 25 9.57 -6.97 34.46
C THR A 25 10.32 -6.06 33.47
N VAL A 26 11.58 -5.74 33.74
CA VAL A 26 12.42 -4.93 32.84
C VAL A 26 12.69 -5.68 31.55
N LEU A 27 12.93 -6.98 31.58
CA LEU A 27 13.14 -7.81 30.41
C LEU A 27 11.88 -7.91 29.55
N ALA A 28 10.72 -8.10 30.18
CA ALA A 28 9.43 -8.14 29.50
C ALA A 28 9.07 -6.78 28.84
N ALA A 29 9.34 -5.66 29.53
CA ALA A 29 9.15 -4.33 28.98
C ALA A 29 10.08 -4.04 27.80
N GLY A 30 11.32 -4.55 27.81
CA GLY A 30 12.25 -4.42 26.69
C GLY A 30 11.81 -5.17 25.43
N LEU A 31 11.18 -6.33 25.58
CA LEU A 31 10.68 -7.14 24.48
C LEU A 31 9.44 -6.50 23.78
N THR A 32 8.64 -5.75 24.51
CA THR A 32 7.44 -5.10 23.94
C THR A 32 7.75 -3.85 23.11
N LEU A 33 8.86 -3.16 23.38
CA LEU A 33 9.28 -1.97 22.64
C LEU A 33 9.79 -2.26 21.22
N GLY A 34 10.23 -3.47 20.93
CA GLY A 34 10.75 -3.86 19.61
C GLY A 34 9.70 -4.29 18.58
N ALA A 35 8.42 -4.40 18.96
CA ALA A 35 7.39 -4.99 18.12
C ALA A 35 6.74 -4.02 17.11
N CYS A 36 7.04 -2.71 17.15
CA CYS A 36 6.45 -1.70 16.27
C CYS A 36 7.31 -1.48 15.03
N SER A 37 7.44 -2.48 14.16
CA SER A 37 8.08 -2.29 12.85
C SER A 37 7.05 -1.86 11.80
N PRO A 38 7.37 -0.86 10.93
CA PRO A 38 6.51 -0.48 9.82
C PRO A 38 6.45 -1.62 8.80
N GLN A 39 5.25 -1.90 8.31
CA GLN A 39 5.05 -2.88 7.24
C GLN A 39 4.97 -2.17 5.90
N TYR A 40 5.75 -2.66 4.93
CA TYR A 40 5.77 -2.14 3.56
C TYR A 40 5.04 -3.10 2.63
N SER A 41 4.23 -2.55 1.73
CA SER A 41 3.59 -3.28 0.64
C SER A 41 3.86 -2.60 -0.69
N ASN A 42 4.27 -3.39 -1.67
CA ASN A 42 4.53 -2.90 -3.03
C ASN A 42 3.37 -3.32 -3.93
N HIS A 43 2.93 -2.42 -4.77
CA HIS A 43 1.87 -2.65 -5.75
C HIS A 43 2.31 -2.16 -7.12
N GLY A 44 1.92 -2.91 -8.15
CA GLY A 44 2.22 -2.59 -9.53
C GLY A 44 3.61 -3.00 -9.97
N TYR A 45 3.93 -2.65 -11.22
CA TYR A 45 5.16 -3.01 -11.90
C TYR A 45 5.68 -1.83 -12.71
N ILE A 46 6.98 -1.63 -12.68
CA ILE A 46 7.71 -0.75 -13.59
C ILE A 46 8.83 -1.58 -14.22
N PRO A 47 9.01 -1.47 -15.55
CA PRO A 47 10.10 -2.10 -16.24
C PRO A 47 11.46 -1.64 -15.71
N PRO A 48 12.48 -2.51 -15.70
CA PRO A 48 13.85 -2.11 -15.41
C PRO A 48 14.33 -1.02 -16.37
N GLN A 49 15.26 -0.20 -15.89
CA GLN A 49 15.83 0.88 -16.70
C GLN A 49 16.48 0.35 -17.99
N GLU A 50 17.12 -0.81 -17.88
CA GLU A 50 17.79 -1.48 -19.01
C GLU A 50 16.82 -1.85 -20.16
N ASP A 51 15.56 -2.19 -19.82
CA ASP A 51 14.55 -2.52 -20.82
C ASP A 51 13.93 -1.26 -21.43
N LEU A 52 13.79 -0.19 -20.61
CA LEU A 52 13.33 1.11 -21.12
C LEU A 52 14.32 1.74 -22.10
N GLU A 53 15.61 1.55 -21.88
CA GLU A 53 16.68 2.04 -22.77
C GLU A 53 16.74 1.33 -24.13
N LYS A 54 16.15 0.14 -24.23
CA LYS A 54 16.02 -0.58 -25.52
C LYS A 54 14.94 0.02 -26.41
N ILE A 55 14.03 0.80 -25.85
CA ILE A 55 12.95 1.44 -26.61
C ILE A 55 13.52 2.56 -27.47
N THR A 56 13.37 2.45 -28.78
CA THR A 56 13.82 3.46 -29.74
C THR A 56 12.65 4.35 -30.16
N VAL A 57 12.69 5.61 -29.75
CA VAL A 57 11.71 6.62 -30.14
C VAL A 57 11.69 6.81 -31.67
N GLY A 58 10.52 6.82 -32.25
CA GLY A 58 10.35 6.95 -33.70
C GLY A 58 10.50 5.65 -34.52
N GLN A 59 10.80 4.51 -33.85
CA GLN A 59 10.95 3.22 -34.53
C GLN A 59 10.06 2.15 -33.92
N ASP A 60 10.05 2.03 -32.58
CA ASP A 60 9.28 1.01 -31.89
C ASP A 60 7.78 1.31 -31.94
N THR A 61 7.04 0.22 -32.07
CA THR A 61 5.58 0.23 -32.07
C THR A 61 5.02 -0.23 -30.72
N ARG A 62 3.72 -0.13 -30.55
CA ARG A 62 3.02 -0.63 -29.35
C ARG A 62 3.34 -2.09 -29.06
N ASP A 63 3.34 -2.92 -30.09
CA ASP A 63 3.55 -4.35 -29.97
C ASP A 63 4.98 -4.65 -29.54
N THR A 64 5.99 -4.00 -30.18
CA THR A 64 7.40 -4.17 -29.81
C THR A 64 7.68 -3.68 -28.38
N VAL A 65 7.06 -2.59 -27.95
CA VAL A 65 7.14 -2.12 -26.57
C VAL A 65 6.54 -3.15 -25.61
N ALA A 66 5.35 -3.69 -25.91
CA ALA A 66 4.73 -4.69 -25.03
C ALA A 66 5.53 -6.00 -24.95
N GLU A 67 6.23 -6.37 -26.01
CA GLU A 67 7.14 -7.54 -26.03
C GLU A 67 8.43 -7.29 -25.23
N THR A 68 9.00 -6.09 -25.36
CA THR A 68 10.29 -5.75 -24.73
C THR A 68 10.16 -5.45 -23.25
N VAL A 69 9.13 -4.70 -22.88
CA VAL A 69 8.96 -4.09 -21.55
C VAL A 69 7.85 -4.79 -20.76
N GLY A 70 7.03 -5.55 -21.43
CA GLY A 70 5.89 -6.25 -20.84
C GLY A 70 4.56 -5.48 -20.96
N VAL A 71 3.49 -6.15 -20.60
CA VAL A 71 2.13 -5.62 -20.71
C VAL A 71 1.94 -4.47 -19.71
N PRO A 72 1.44 -3.30 -20.14
CA PRO A 72 1.22 -2.15 -19.28
C PRO A 72 0.14 -2.40 -18.23
N ALA A 73 0.26 -1.75 -17.07
CA ALA A 73 -0.75 -1.78 -16.02
C ALA A 73 -2.07 -1.13 -16.46
N SER A 74 -1.99 -0.12 -17.33
CA SER A 74 -3.13 0.48 -18.01
C SER A 74 -2.74 1.05 -19.37
N ALA A 75 -3.65 0.89 -20.34
CA ALA A 75 -3.60 1.61 -21.61
C ALA A 75 -4.54 2.81 -21.52
N GLY A 76 -4.13 3.94 -22.07
CA GLY A 76 -4.95 5.16 -22.03
C GLY A 76 -6.33 4.93 -22.65
N LEU A 77 -7.37 5.24 -21.89
CA LEU A 77 -8.77 5.07 -22.29
C LEU A 77 -9.22 6.09 -23.33
N LEU A 78 -8.56 7.23 -23.39
CA LEU A 78 -8.86 8.31 -24.33
C LEU A 78 -7.85 8.25 -25.47
N THR A 79 -8.34 7.79 -26.63
CA THR A 79 -7.64 7.85 -27.93
C THR A 79 -6.16 7.48 -27.88
N ASN A 80 -5.88 6.20 -27.81
CA ASN A 80 -4.56 5.63 -28.18
C ASN A 80 -3.31 6.29 -27.54
N SER A 81 -3.46 7.04 -26.46
CA SER A 81 -2.46 8.00 -26.04
C SER A 81 -1.22 7.44 -25.37
N GLY A 82 -1.24 6.23 -24.80
CA GLY A 82 -0.02 5.72 -24.18
C GLY A 82 -0.20 4.47 -23.33
N TYR A 83 0.95 3.88 -23.01
CA TYR A 83 1.09 2.83 -22.03
C TYR A 83 1.59 3.42 -20.73
N TYR A 84 0.97 2.98 -19.61
CA TYR A 84 1.32 3.45 -18.29
C TYR A 84 1.73 2.27 -17.41
N TYR A 85 2.93 2.34 -16.89
CA TYR A 85 3.48 1.41 -15.90
C TYR A 85 3.53 2.16 -14.58
N VAL A 86 2.91 1.60 -13.55
CA VAL A 86 2.79 2.26 -12.24
C VAL A 86 3.26 1.32 -11.16
N ARG A 87 4.17 1.81 -10.31
CA ARG A 87 4.58 1.14 -9.08
C ARG A 87 4.36 2.07 -7.92
N SER A 88 3.79 1.56 -6.84
CA SER A 88 3.64 2.28 -5.59
C SER A 88 4.09 1.44 -4.40
N ARG A 89 4.71 2.10 -3.43
CA ARG A 89 5.10 1.54 -2.16
C ARG A 89 4.33 2.22 -1.05
N ARG A 90 3.63 1.42 -0.26
CA ARG A 90 2.85 1.89 0.88
C ARG A 90 3.47 1.42 2.17
N GLN A 91 3.49 2.29 3.15
CA GLN A 91 3.90 2.02 4.52
C GLN A 91 2.65 2.01 5.40
N ALA A 92 2.44 0.92 6.11
CA ALA A 92 1.41 0.79 7.12
C ALA A 92 2.04 0.75 8.51
N MET A 93 1.52 1.53 9.44
CA MET A 93 1.77 1.42 10.87
C MET A 93 0.48 0.97 11.55
N TRP A 94 0.59 0.16 12.60
CA TRP A 94 -0.53 -0.51 13.25
C TRP A 94 -1.73 0.38 13.61
N PHE A 95 -1.50 1.64 13.90
CA PHE A 95 -2.53 2.61 14.33
C PHE A 95 -2.71 3.79 13.37
N MET A 96 -2.02 3.82 12.23
CA MET A 96 -2.12 4.90 11.25
C MET A 96 -2.65 4.38 9.92
N ALA A 97 -3.36 5.24 9.19
CA ALA A 97 -3.75 4.95 7.82
C ALA A 97 -2.50 4.70 6.95
N PRO A 98 -2.52 3.71 6.06
CA PRO A 98 -1.42 3.45 5.15
C PRO A 98 -1.08 4.70 4.33
N ARG A 99 0.20 5.05 4.31
CA ARG A 99 0.70 6.19 3.52
C ARG A 99 1.52 5.69 2.34
N GLU A 100 1.34 6.32 1.20
CA GLU A 100 2.17 6.09 0.04
C GLU A 100 3.50 6.84 0.24
N THR A 101 4.59 6.08 0.28
CA THR A 101 5.93 6.63 0.51
C THR A 101 6.71 6.80 -0.78
N GLU A 102 6.36 6.00 -1.79
CA GLU A 102 7.01 6.03 -3.09
C GLU A 102 5.99 5.71 -4.17
N ARG A 103 5.98 6.50 -5.22
CA ARG A 103 5.23 6.23 -6.44
C ARG A 103 6.08 6.56 -7.63
N GLU A 104 6.03 5.69 -8.61
CA GLU A 104 6.74 5.87 -9.86
C GLU A 104 5.81 5.49 -11.00
N VAL A 105 5.78 6.34 -12.01
CA VAL A 105 4.98 6.16 -13.21
C VAL A 105 5.89 6.31 -14.42
N VAL A 106 5.88 5.33 -15.30
CA VAL A 106 6.50 5.42 -16.63
C VAL A 106 5.38 5.52 -17.64
N ALA A 107 5.39 6.57 -18.44
CA ALA A 107 4.45 6.83 -19.52
C ALA A 107 5.18 6.72 -20.85
N VAL A 108 4.72 5.81 -21.71
CA VAL A 108 5.16 5.67 -23.09
C VAL A 108 4.05 6.19 -23.97
N SER A 109 4.28 7.32 -24.64
CA SER A 109 3.30 7.92 -25.56
C SER A 109 3.57 7.49 -26.99
N PHE A 110 2.48 7.34 -27.76
CA PHE A 110 2.53 6.91 -29.15
C PHE A 110 1.91 7.98 -30.06
N ASP A 111 2.37 8.03 -31.27
CA ASP A 111 1.78 8.85 -32.32
C ASP A 111 0.50 8.21 -32.88
N SER A 112 -0.12 8.85 -33.88
CA SER A 112 -1.31 8.35 -34.59
C SER A 112 -1.10 7.02 -35.33
N ASN A 113 0.15 6.67 -35.64
CA ASN A 113 0.52 5.45 -36.34
C ASN A 113 0.88 4.30 -35.34
N GLY A 114 0.86 4.60 -34.03
CA GLY A 114 1.21 3.66 -32.99
C GLY A 114 2.72 3.51 -32.74
N VAL A 115 3.53 4.45 -33.25
CA VAL A 115 4.98 4.51 -33.04
C VAL A 115 5.29 5.31 -31.79
N VAL A 116 6.31 4.89 -31.02
CA VAL A 116 6.73 5.58 -29.79
C VAL A 116 7.15 7.02 -30.10
N GLN A 117 6.47 7.97 -29.47
CA GLN A 117 6.77 9.38 -29.57
C GLN A 117 7.64 9.89 -28.43
N ASN A 118 7.36 9.43 -27.21
CA ASN A 118 8.08 9.86 -26.02
C ASN A 118 8.00 8.81 -24.90
N VAL A 119 9.04 8.79 -24.04
CA VAL A 119 9.08 7.99 -22.81
C VAL A 119 9.39 8.92 -21.65
N GLU A 120 8.48 9.01 -20.70
CA GLU A 120 8.59 9.91 -19.55
C GLU A 120 8.50 9.13 -18.24
N ARG A 121 9.22 9.61 -17.23
CA ARG A 121 9.23 9.04 -15.88
C ARG A 121 8.85 10.11 -14.87
N PHE A 122 7.88 9.78 -14.02
CA PHE A 122 7.36 10.66 -12.99
C PHE A 122 7.47 9.99 -11.63
N GLY A 123 8.03 10.68 -10.65
CA GLY A 123 8.02 10.28 -9.26
C GLY A 123 6.86 10.89 -8.49
N LEU A 124 6.81 10.59 -7.19
CA LEU A 124 5.77 11.10 -6.28
C LEU A 124 5.80 12.64 -6.16
N GLU A 125 6.97 13.26 -6.33
CA GLU A 125 7.20 14.71 -6.23
C GLU A 125 6.45 15.50 -7.30
N ARG A 126 6.12 14.87 -8.43
CA ARG A 126 5.32 15.48 -9.52
C ARG A 126 3.82 15.17 -9.43
N GLY A 127 3.42 14.46 -8.36
CA GLY A 127 2.02 14.13 -8.12
C GLY A 127 1.21 15.32 -7.64
N ASN A 128 0.15 15.67 -8.36
CA ASN A 128 -0.87 16.62 -7.90
C ASN A 128 -2.06 15.86 -7.31
N VAL A 129 -2.58 16.34 -6.18
CA VAL A 129 -3.82 15.82 -5.62
C VAL A 129 -4.99 16.35 -6.45
N VAL A 130 -5.64 15.45 -7.17
CA VAL A 130 -6.85 15.77 -7.92
C VAL A 130 -8.06 15.29 -7.12
N THR A 131 -9.00 16.18 -6.82
CA THR A 131 -10.30 15.81 -6.26
C THR A 131 -11.08 15.07 -7.34
N LEU A 132 -11.33 13.79 -7.12
CA LEU A 132 -12.18 13.00 -8.01
C LEU A 132 -13.63 13.26 -7.63
N ASP A 133 -14.39 13.88 -8.52
CA ASP A 133 -15.84 13.94 -8.41
C ASP A 133 -16.39 12.52 -8.56
N ARG A 134 -17.01 12.04 -7.49
CA ARG A 134 -17.66 10.73 -7.50
C ARG A 134 -18.91 10.82 -8.36
N ARG A 135 -18.81 10.39 -9.61
CA ARG A 135 -19.97 10.20 -10.46
C ARG A 135 -20.80 9.06 -9.89
N VAL A 136 -21.84 9.40 -9.14
CA VAL A 136 -22.82 8.43 -8.67
C VAL A 136 -23.72 8.11 -9.86
N THR A 137 -23.43 7.04 -10.57
CA THR A 137 -24.41 6.43 -11.48
C THR A 137 -25.47 5.78 -10.60
N SER A 138 -26.59 6.47 -10.41
CA SER A 138 -27.77 5.84 -9.82
C SER A 138 -28.25 4.76 -10.81
N SER A 139 -28.08 3.51 -10.43
CA SER A 139 -28.69 2.40 -11.15
C SER A 139 -30.21 2.48 -10.97
N PRO A 140 -31.01 2.53 -12.05
CA PRO A 140 -32.47 2.55 -11.95
C PRO A 140 -33.04 1.14 -11.68
N ILE A 141 -32.31 0.31 -10.95
CA ILE A 141 -32.83 -0.93 -10.44
C ILE A 141 -33.70 -0.56 -9.24
N SER A 142 -34.99 -0.37 -9.49
CA SER A 142 -35.96 -0.32 -8.40
C SER A 142 -35.88 -1.64 -7.64
N ASP A 143 -35.47 -1.57 -6.37
CA ASP A 143 -35.56 -2.68 -5.43
C ASP A 143 -36.98 -3.23 -5.47
N LYS A 144 -37.16 -4.33 -6.20
CA LYS A 144 -38.35 -5.16 -6.06
C LYS A 144 -38.23 -5.81 -4.71
N SER A 145 -38.87 -5.21 -3.73
CA SER A 145 -38.98 -5.70 -2.37
C SER A 145 -39.42 -7.17 -2.43
N CYS A 146 -38.64 -8.05 -1.84
CA CYS A 146 -38.88 -9.49 -1.76
C CYS A 146 -40.24 -9.87 -1.11
N ILE A 147 -40.90 -8.92 -0.47
CA ILE A 147 -42.16 -9.08 0.22
C ILE A 147 -43.35 -9.18 -0.77
N ARG A 148 -43.19 -8.84 -2.03
CA ARG A 148 -44.30 -8.88 -3.01
C ARG A 148 -44.39 -10.17 -3.84
N GLN A 149 -43.55 -11.19 -3.50
CA GLN A 149 -43.53 -12.47 -4.19
C GLN A 149 -44.00 -13.64 -3.31
N LEU A 150 -44.64 -13.37 -2.16
CA LEU A 150 -45.34 -14.37 -1.35
C LEU A 150 -46.84 -14.21 -1.50
#